data_1eb151046e1833dc1efbbd2997421923
#
_entry.id   1eb151046e1833dc1efbbd2997421923
#
_cell.length_a   1.000
_cell.length_b   1.000
_cell.length_c   1.000
_cell.angle_alpha   90.00
_cell.angle_beta   90.00
_cell.angle_gamma   90.00
#
_symmetry.space_group_name_H-M   'P 1'
#
loop_
_entity.id
_entity.type
_entity.pdbx_description
1 polymer ?
#
loop_
_entity_poly.entity_id
_entity_poly.type
_entity_poly.pdbx_seq_one_letter_code
_entity_poly.pdbx_strand_id
1 'polypeptide(L)'
;MKQKGLFFAVFMMWMTMPSMLPAQGSGFSVRRGIPYCNARYPGEDKVGKLCFDFYEPDGQSDRPRPLVITLFGGGFVLGSRDYEDMVAWCSRLAENGYAAASIDYRLMPAKKFSSRGLVRTGYMAAQDVSAAVRFFKANSSKFHIDPDRIYLLGQSAGAVAIIHALYMDEDERPAATLEDPVLPPLHSGGTSGARGQRFGVAGAVLLWGCIFDPQMMDADETTPVCFIHGGKDRILPVDSGYAFSMPGMPYAYGSKVMADRLKELGTASFELHLMEQESHAFYFRYLSMFQLVAMKFDDCFQIAEDFIARNGGKP
;
A
#
# COMPACT_ATOMS: atom_id res chain seq x y z
N MET A 1 -23.52 -8.57 -18.12
CA MET A 1 -23.21 -7.21 -18.58
C MET A 1 -23.75 -6.10 -17.67
N LYS A 2 -24.98 -6.17 -17.14
CA LYS A 2 -25.58 -5.11 -16.29
C LYS A 2 -24.89 -4.94 -14.91
N GLN A 3 -24.35 -6.01 -14.30
CA GLN A 3 -23.64 -5.92 -13.01
C GLN A 3 -22.27 -5.21 -13.11
N LYS A 4 -21.56 -5.37 -14.24
CA LYS A 4 -20.26 -4.68 -14.45
C LYS A 4 -20.42 -3.15 -14.56
N GLY A 5 -21.53 -2.68 -15.15
CA GLY A 5 -21.83 -1.25 -15.29
C GLY A 5 -22.19 -0.58 -13.97
N LEU A 6 -22.90 -1.28 -13.08
CA LEU A 6 -23.30 -0.75 -11.78
C LEU A 6 -22.08 -0.65 -10.82
N PHE A 7 -21.18 -1.62 -10.87
CA PHE A 7 -19.94 -1.61 -10.08
C PHE A 7 -19.03 -0.44 -10.48
N PHE A 8 -18.89 -0.21 -11.79
CA PHE A 8 -18.13 0.92 -12.34
C PHE A 8 -18.75 2.27 -11.98
N ALA A 9 -20.08 2.38 -11.98
CA ALA A 9 -20.79 3.61 -11.62
C ALA A 9 -20.65 3.95 -10.13
N VAL A 10 -20.75 2.98 -9.24
CA VAL A 10 -20.55 3.17 -7.79
C VAL A 10 -19.09 3.52 -7.49
N PHE A 11 -18.15 2.92 -8.20
CA PHE A 11 -16.71 3.19 -8.05
C PHE A 11 -16.31 4.56 -8.63
N MET A 12 -16.97 5.03 -9.71
CA MET A 12 -16.72 6.33 -10.32
C MET A 12 -17.27 7.52 -9.51
N MET A 13 -18.29 7.33 -8.69
CA MET A 13 -18.90 8.41 -7.89
C MET A 13 -17.98 8.91 -6.76
N TRP A 14 -16.84 8.29 -6.57
CA TRP A 14 -15.82 8.61 -5.55
C TRP A 14 -14.71 9.57 -6.05
N MET A 15 -14.81 10.08 -7.28
CA MET A 15 -13.68 10.68 -8.01
C MET A 15 -13.61 12.20 -8.06
N THR A 16 -14.46 12.94 -7.38
CA THR A 16 -14.50 14.42 -7.56
C THR A 16 -14.38 15.21 -6.28
N MET A 17 -13.31 15.00 -5.51
CA MET A 17 -12.96 15.97 -4.47
C MET A 17 -11.61 16.63 -4.81
N PRO A 18 -11.53 17.97 -4.72
CA PRO A 18 -10.28 18.68 -4.95
C PRO A 18 -9.27 18.34 -3.86
N SER A 19 -8.01 18.18 -4.25
CA SER A 19 -6.90 18.00 -3.31
C SER A 19 -6.86 19.16 -2.32
N MET A 20 -7.06 18.89 -1.04
CA MET A 20 -6.83 19.87 0.01
C MET A 20 -5.34 20.17 0.10
N LEU A 21 -4.96 21.42 -0.15
CA LEU A 21 -3.61 21.89 0.19
C LEU A 21 -3.51 21.98 1.72
N PRO A 22 -2.39 21.54 2.33
CA PRO A 22 -2.19 21.74 3.75
C PRO A 22 -2.28 23.23 4.11
N ALA A 23 -2.92 23.53 5.22
CA ALA A 23 -3.05 24.90 5.70
C ALA A 23 -1.66 25.47 6.04
N GLN A 24 -1.46 26.78 5.83
CA GLN A 24 -0.25 27.48 6.31
C GLN A 24 -0.15 27.33 7.83
N GLY A 25 1.00 26.77 8.31
CA GLY A 25 1.24 26.56 9.75
C GLY A 25 0.99 25.12 10.22
N SER A 26 0.96 24.14 9.31
CA SER A 26 0.65 22.73 9.60
C SER A 26 1.75 21.95 10.36
N GLY A 27 2.91 22.57 10.68
CA GLY A 27 4.00 21.87 11.38
C GLY A 27 4.83 20.92 10.50
N PHE A 28 4.61 20.93 9.19
CA PHE A 28 5.35 20.16 8.20
C PHE A 28 5.35 20.83 6.82
N SER A 29 6.30 20.45 5.99
CA SER A 29 6.40 20.85 4.58
C SER A 29 6.13 19.71 3.62
N VAL A 30 5.69 20.02 2.38
CA VAL A 30 5.40 19.00 1.37
C VAL A 30 6.16 19.28 0.08
N ARG A 31 6.97 18.32 -0.36
CA ARG A 31 7.63 18.34 -1.68
C ARG A 31 6.93 17.35 -2.59
N ARG A 32 6.34 17.83 -3.69
CA ARG A 32 5.46 17.04 -4.56
C ARG A 32 6.11 16.56 -5.84
N GLY A 33 5.66 15.43 -6.35
CA GLY A 33 6.01 14.94 -7.70
C GLY A 33 7.46 14.55 -7.87
N ILE A 34 8.15 14.08 -6.83
CA ILE A 34 9.54 13.67 -6.89
C ILE A 34 9.64 12.29 -7.56
N PRO A 35 10.35 12.13 -8.68
CA PRO A 35 10.46 10.84 -9.33
C PRO A 35 11.35 9.88 -8.55
N TYR A 36 10.90 8.62 -8.39
CA TYR A 36 11.69 7.55 -7.77
C TYR A 36 12.00 6.41 -8.73
N CYS A 37 11.18 6.22 -9.77
CA CYS A 37 11.34 5.12 -10.71
C CYS A 37 10.84 5.51 -12.10
N ASN A 38 11.50 4.96 -13.14
CA ASN A 38 10.94 4.91 -14.48
C ASN A 38 10.37 3.51 -14.71
N ALA A 39 9.09 3.40 -15.00
CA ALA A 39 8.41 2.13 -15.15
C ALA A 39 7.86 1.96 -16.57
N ARG A 40 8.06 0.78 -17.15
CA ARG A 40 7.41 0.38 -18.40
C ARG A 40 6.09 -0.31 -18.09
N TYR A 41 5.08 0.04 -18.89
CA TYR A 41 3.84 -0.73 -18.93
C TYR A 41 3.98 -1.83 -19.98
N PRO A 42 3.76 -3.10 -19.64
CA PRO A 42 3.91 -4.20 -20.59
C PRO A 42 3.00 -4.04 -21.82
N GLY A 43 3.60 -4.16 -23.01
CA GLY A 43 2.89 -3.94 -24.27
C GLY A 43 2.65 -2.46 -24.63
N GLU A 44 3.34 -1.55 -23.96
CA GLU A 44 3.37 -0.12 -24.30
C GLU A 44 4.82 0.34 -24.46
N ASP A 45 5.10 1.11 -25.53
CA ASP A 45 6.44 1.72 -25.72
C ASP A 45 6.69 2.86 -24.75
N LYS A 46 5.68 3.26 -23.99
CA LYS A 46 5.74 4.38 -23.07
C LYS A 46 6.41 3.99 -21.76
N VAL A 47 7.43 4.75 -21.40
CA VAL A 47 8.03 4.75 -20.07
C VAL A 47 7.35 5.85 -19.25
N GLY A 48 6.66 5.47 -18.17
CA GLY A 48 6.08 6.41 -17.22
C GLY A 48 7.05 6.71 -16.08
N LYS A 49 6.97 7.90 -15.51
CA LYS A 49 7.64 8.23 -14.24
C LYS A 49 6.69 7.93 -13.10
N LEU A 50 7.15 7.13 -12.14
CA LEU A 50 6.48 6.96 -10.85
C LEU A 50 7.09 7.96 -9.87
N CYS A 51 6.24 8.73 -9.23
CA CYS A 51 6.62 9.82 -8.34
C CYS A 51 6.09 9.56 -6.92
N PHE A 52 6.59 10.33 -5.98
CA PHE A 52 6.04 10.44 -4.63
C PHE A 52 5.90 11.90 -4.22
N ASP A 53 5.01 12.12 -3.26
CA ASP A 53 4.91 13.36 -2.50
C ASP A 53 5.51 13.10 -1.12
N PHE A 54 6.45 13.93 -0.70
CA PHE A 54 7.20 13.77 0.54
C PHE A 54 6.77 14.82 1.55
N TYR A 55 6.36 14.36 2.72
CA TYR A 55 5.91 15.16 3.85
C TYR A 55 7.00 15.11 4.91
N GLU A 56 7.54 16.27 5.23
CA GLU A 56 8.68 16.43 6.13
C GLU A 56 8.26 17.29 7.34
N PRO A 57 8.33 16.77 8.58
CA PRO A 57 8.07 17.56 9.77
C PRO A 57 8.95 18.80 9.83
N ASP A 58 8.38 19.93 10.23
CA ASP A 58 9.14 21.16 10.46
C ASP A 58 10.13 21.00 11.62
N GLY A 59 11.17 21.84 11.61
CA GLY A 59 12.22 21.80 12.61
C GLY A 59 13.34 20.80 12.32
N GLN A 60 14.50 21.07 12.89
CA GLN A 60 15.65 20.19 12.78
C GLN A 60 15.50 19.02 13.75
N SER A 61 15.81 17.81 13.28
CA SER A 61 15.97 16.64 14.11
C SER A 61 17.44 16.24 14.12
N ASP A 62 18.01 16.01 15.31
CA ASP A 62 19.40 15.55 15.43
C ASP A 62 19.59 14.11 14.94
N ARG A 63 18.50 13.37 14.78
CA ARG A 63 18.52 11.98 14.30
C ARG A 63 17.71 11.83 13.01
N PRO A 64 18.13 10.93 12.09
CA PRO A 64 17.33 10.56 10.95
C PRO A 64 15.95 10.05 11.40
N ARG A 65 14.89 10.50 10.71
CA ARG A 65 13.50 10.16 11.05
C ARG A 65 13.10 8.78 10.52
N PRO A 66 12.19 8.07 11.20
CA PRO A 66 11.51 6.93 10.57
C PRO A 66 10.69 7.43 9.39
N LEU A 67 10.62 6.61 8.33
CA LEU A 67 9.83 6.88 7.13
C LEU A 67 8.63 5.95 7.06
N VAL A 68 7.45 6.49 6.80
CA VAL A 68 6.27 5.71 6.43
C VAL A 68 5.94 5.95 4.95
N ILE A 69 6.02 4.91 4.13
CA ILE A 69 5.63 4.96 2.72
C ILE A 69 4.17 4.53 2.62
N THR A 70 3.29 5.40 2.10
CA THR A 70 1.86 5.13 1.98
C THR A 70 1.45 4.79 0.55
N LEU A 71 0.51 3.84 0.40
CA LEU A 71 -0.01 3.36 -0.87
C LEU A 71 -1.53 3.40 -0.88
N PHE A 72 -2.08 4.09 -1.86
CA PHE A 72 -3.52 4.25 -2.06
C PHE A 72 -4.21 2.95 -2.49
N GLY A 73 -5.55 2.88 -2.29
CA GLY A 73 -6.42 1.85 -2.84
C GLY A 73 -6.86 2.15 -4.27
N GLY A 74 -7.81 1.36 -4.81
CA GLY A 74 -8.42 1.64 -6.11
C GLY A 74 -8.42 0.47 -7.09
N GLY A 75 -8.27 -0.77 -6.60
CA GLY A 75 -8.40 -2.00 -7.41
C GLY A 75 -7.39 -2.10 -8.55
N PHE A 76 -6.23 -1.46 -8.41
CA PHE A 76 -5.19 -1.36 -9.45
C PHE A 76 -5.62 -0.67 -10.75
N VAL A 77 -6.74 0.02 -10.75
CA VAL A 77 -7.30 0.73 -11.92
C VAL A 77 -7.35 2.22 -11.68
N LEU A 78 -7.58 2.61 -10.46
CA LEU A 78 -7.83 3.99 -10.03
C LEU A 78 -6.94 4.32 -8.84
N GLY A 79 -6.80 5.61 -8.59
CA GLY A 79 -6.07 6.12 -7.46
C GLY A 79 -4.90 7.01 -7.87
N SER A 80 -4.44 7.80 -6.92
CA SER A 80 -3.22 8.58 -7.04
C SER A 80 -2.66 8.87 -5.63
N ARG A 81 -1.37 9.21 -5.58
CA ARG A 81 -0.66 9.55 -4.33
C ARG A 81 -1.21 10.79 -3.62
N ASP A 82 -1.99 11.63 -4.32
CA ASP A 82 -2.58 12.86 -3.81
C ASP A 82 -4.08 12.74 -3.49
N TYR A 83 -4.61 11.50 -3.40
CA TYR A 83 -5.97 11.29 -2.89
C TYR A 83 -6.09 11.81 -1.46
N GLU A 84 -7.27 12.30 -1.12
CA GLU A 84 -7.58 12.93 0.16
C GLU A 84 -7.14 12.09 1.37
N ASP A 85 -7.37 10.81 1.33
CA ASP A 85 -6.97 9.87 2.38
C ASP A 85 -5.44 9.72 2.48
N MET A 86 -4.72 9.67 1.35
CA MET A 86 -3.26 9.63 1.37
C MET A 86 -2.67 10.93 1.91
N VAL A 87 -3.26 12.06 1.53
CA VAL A 87 -2.90 13.37 2.09
C VAL A 87 -3.16 13.38 3.60
N ALA A 88 -4.31 12.86 4.06
CA ALA A 88 -4.64 12.78 5.48
C ALA A 88 -3.66 11.91 6.27
N TRP A 89 -3.34 10.70 5.77
CA TRP A 89 -2.34 9.82 6.37
C TRP A 89 -0.97 10.49 6.48
N CYS A 90 -0.45 11.01 5.36
CA CYS A 90 0.87 11.61 5.33
C CYS A 90 0.96 12.89 6.18
N SER A 91 -0.07 13.74 6.17
CA SER A 91 -0.11 14.94 7.00
C SER A 91 -0.08 14.59 8.48
N ARG A 92 -0.96 13.65 8.90
CA ARG A 92 -1.03 13.23 10.29
C ARG A 92 0.27 12.58 10.77
N LEU A 93 0.90 11.73 9.93
CA LEU A 93 2.21 11.17 10.22
C LEU A 93 3.28 12.26 10.39
N ALA A 94 3.29 13.26 9.52
CA ALA A 94 4.25 14.35 9.60
C ALA A 94 4.01 15.24 10.84
N GLU A 95 2.76 15.52 11.20
CA GLU A 95 2.40 16.21 12.45
C GLU A 95 2.90 15.47 13.70
N ASN A 96 2.99 14.13 13.64
CA ASN A 96 3.50 13.28 14.71
C ASN A 96 5.01 12.98 14.60
N GLY A 97 5.76 13.70 13.74
CA GLY A 97 7.21 13.65 13.66
C GLY A 97 7.80 12.62 12.71
N TYR A 98 7.00 11.83 12.02
CA TYR A 98 7.46 10.90 10.99
C TYR A 98 7.73 11.61 9.67
N ALA A 99 8.76 11.20 8.94
CA ALA A 99 8.79 11.46 7.52
C ALA A 99 7.73 10.56 6.84
N ALA A 100 6.96 11.10 5.90
CA ALA A 100 5.96 10.30 5.18
C ALA A 100 6.08 10.50 3.67
N ALA A 101 5.79 9.45 2.89
CA ALA A 101 5.85 9.52 1.45
C ALA A 101 4.66 8.77 0.84
N SER A 102 3.77 9.47 0.15
CA SER A 102 2.74 8.84 -0.67
C SER A 102 3.28 8.58 -2.07
N ILE A 103 3.26 7.33 -2.53
CA ILE A 103 3.87 6.93 -3.80
C ILE A 103 2.85 6.58 -4.87
N ASP A 104 3.21 6.87 -6.13
CA ASP A 104 2.55 6.25 -7.29
C ASP A 104 3.00 4.79 -7.42
N TYR A 105 2.14 3.97 -7.96
CA TYR A 105 2.46 2.64 -8.47
C TYR A 105 1.70 2.39 -9.78
N ARG A 106 2.13 1.43 -10.59
CA ARG A 106 1.51 1.17 -11.89
C ARG A 106 0.07 0.70 -11.77
N LEU A 107 -0.81 1.31 -12.55
CA LEU A 107 -2.22 0.95 -12.67
C LEU A 107 -2.48 0.34 -14.03
N MET A 108 -3.50 -0.51 -14.15
CA MET A 108 -3.95 -1.02 -15.42
C MET A 108 -5.06 -0.12 -16.03
N PRO A 109 -5.12 0.00 -17.35
CA PRO A 109 -6.29 0.60 -18.00
C PRO A 109 -7.58 -0.16 -17.66
N ALA A 110 -8.66 0.56 -17.40
CA ALA A 110 -9.96 -0.03 -17.02
C ALA A 110 -10.45 -1.12 -17.98
N LYS A 111 -10.17 -0.99 -19.28
CA LYS A 111 -10.52 -2.00 -20.31
C LYS A 111 -9.81 -3.35 -20.13
N LYS A 112 -8.70 -3.39 -19.38
CA LYS A 112 -7.94 -4.61 -19.06
C LYS A 112 -8.38 -5.26 -17.74
N PHE A 113 -9.43 -4.73 -17.08
CA PHE A 113 -9.93 -5.28 -15.82
C PHE A 113 -10.41 -6.72 -15.98
N SER A 114 -9.68 -7.63 -15.43
CA SER A 114 -9.88 -9.09 -15.48
C SER A 114 -9.04 -9.74 -14.39
N SER A 115 -9.28 -11.03 -14.10
CA SER A 115 -8.46 -11.81 -13.18
C SER A 115 -6.96 -11.73 -13.56
N ARG A 116 -6.62 -12.02 -14.82
CA ARG A 116 -5.25 -11.90 -15.34
C ARG A 116 -4.70 -10.48 -15.18
N GLY A 117 -5.50 -9.46 -15.50
CA GLY A 117 -5.09 -8.05 -15.36
C GLY A 117 -4.78 -7.68 -13.91
N LEU A 118 -5.61 -8.11 -12.96
CA LEU A 118 -5.41 -7.86 -11.52
C LEU A 118 -4.12 -8.51 -11.02
N VAL A 119 -3.90 -9.79 -11.33
CA VAL A 119 -2.70 -10.53 -10.90
C VAL A 119 -1.43 -9.88 -11.46
N ARG A 120 -1.40 -9.57 -12.76
CA ARG A 120 -0.24 -8.93 -13.39
C ARG A 120 0.03 -7.53 -12.82
N THR A 121 -1.04 -6.75 -12.59
CA THR A 121 -0.87 -5.38 -12.07
C THR A 121 -0.51 -5.40 -10.60
N GLY A 122 -1.04 -6.32 -9.81
CA GLY A 122 -0.62 -6.53 -8.41
C GLY A 122 0.88 -6.84 -8.32
N TYR A 123 1.37 -7.74 -9.17
CA TYR A 123 2.82 -8.03 -9.26
C TYR A 123 3.64 -6.79 -9.67
N MET A 124 3.18 -6.03 -10.68
CA MET A 124 3.87 -4.79 -11.07
C MET A 124 3.88 -3.74 -9.94
N ALA A 125 2.78 -3.63 -9.21
CA ALA A 125 2.70 -2.72 -8.05
C ALA A 125 3.64 -3.16 -6.93
N ALA A 126 3.78 -4.47 -6.68
CA ALA A 126 4.76 -5.00 -5.74
C ALA A 126 6.21 -4.70 -6.16
N GLN A 127 6.54 -4.77 -7.47
CA GLN A 127 7.83 -4.31 -7.99
C GLN A 127 8.05 -2.80 -7.72
N ASP A 128 7.00 -1.99 -7.83
CA ASP A 128 7.07 -0.54 -7.63
C ASP A 128 7.26 -0.21 -6.14
N VAL A 129 6.62 -0.95 -5.23
CA VAL A 129 6.87 -0.90 -3.77
C VAL A 129 8.34 -1.19 -3.48
N SER A 130 8.86 -2.31 -4.02
CA SER A 130 10.27 -2.69 -3.84
C SER A 130 11.21 -1.61 -4.38
N ALA A 131 10.89 -1.00 -5.53
CA ALA A 131 11.69 0.08 -6.10
C ALA A 131 11.69 1.33 -5.23
N ALA A 132 10.54 1.70 -4.63
CA ALA A 132 10.41 2.84 -3.73
C ALA A 132 11.24 2.66 -2.45
N VAL A 133 11.13 1.49 -1.80
CA VAL A 133 11.93 1.17 -0.60
C VAL A 133 13.43 1.28 -0.89
N ARG A 134 13.90 0.68 -1.98
CA ARG A 134 15.31 0.74 -2.38
C ARG A 134 15.76 2.17 -2.72
N PHE A 135 14.88 2.96 -3.34
CA PHE A 135 15.16 4.38 -3.62
C PHE A 135 15.38 5.16 -2.32
N PHE A 136 14.49 5.02 -1.34
CA PHE A 136 14.62 5.73 -0.07
C PHE A 136 15.84 5.27 0.72
N LYS A 137 16.16 3.98 0.74
CA LYS A 137 17.41 3.47 1.34
C LYS A 137 18.65 4.10 0.72
N ALA A 138 18.71 4.16 -0.62
CA ALA A 138 19.84 4.75 -1.35
C ALA A 138 19.95 6.28 -1.17
N ASN A 139 18.87 6.94 -0.83
CA ASN A 139 18.79 8.39 -0.68
C ASN A 139 18.50 8.83 0.77
N SER A 140 18.71 7.96 1.75
CA SER A 140 18.36 8.20 3.15
C SER A 140 18.94 9.51 3.69
N SER A 141 20.19 9.80 3.43
CA SER A 141 20.85 11.06 3.84
C SER A 141 20.20 12.30 3.21
N LYS A 142 19.76 12.22 1.94
CA LYS A 142 19.10 13.32 1.24
C LYS A 142 17.74 13.69 1.83
N PHE A 143 17.02 12.70 2.35
CA PHE A 143 15.70 12.85 2.95
C PHE A 143 15.75 12.89 4.49
N HIS A 144 16.93 12.83 5.08
CA HIS A 144 17.15 12.77 6.52
C HIS A 144 16.30 11.70 7.20
N ILE A 145 16.25 10.51 6.59
CA ILE A 145 15.53 9.34 7.08
C ILE A 145 16.49 8.22 7.49
N ASP A 146 16.02 7.37 8.38
CA ASP A 146 16.74 6.17 8.81
C ASP A 146 16.41 5.01 7.85
N PRO A 147 17.38 4.46 7.11
CA PRO A 147 17.15 3.39 6.17
C PRO A 147 16.70 2.07 6.80
N ASP A 148 16.91 1.89 8.10
CA ASP A 148 16.50 0.70 8.84
C ASP A 148 15.14 0.88 9.53
N ARG A 149 14.58 2.11 9.53
CA ARG A 149 13.27 2.44 10.08
C ARG A 149 12.29 2.90 8.98
N ILE A 150 12.17 2.10 7.93
CA ILE A 150 11.20 2.30 6.85
C ILE A 150 10.00 1.38 7.10
N TYR A 151 8.81 1.95 7.14
CA TYR A 151 7.53 1.26 7.31
C TYR A 151 6.67 1.44 6.07
N LEU A 152 5.83 0.44 5.78
CA LEU A 152 4.85 0.52 4.70
C LEU A 152 3.44 0.63 5.28
N LEU A 153 2.60 1.45 4.67
CA LEU A 153 1.18 1.54 4.99
C LEU A 153 0.39 1.49 3.70
N GLY A 154 -0.45 0.49 3.54
CA GLY A 154 -1.26 0.35 2.33
C GLY A 154 -2.70 0.02 2.61
N GLN A 155 -3.58 0.43 1.71
CA GLN A 155 -4.99 0.12 1.78
C GLN A 155 -5.48 -0.57 0.51
N SER A 156 -6.32 -1.60 0.64
CA SER A 156 -6.92 -2.30 -0.50
C SER A 156 -5.84 -2.76 -1.50
N ALA A 157 -5.89 -2.31 -2.74
CA ALA A 157 -4.88 -2.61 -3.76
C ALA A 157 -3.45 -2.25 -3.32
N GLY A 158 -3.26 -1.13 -2.59
CA GLY A 158 -1.97 -0.76 -2.02
C GLY A 158 -1.48 -1.75 -0.95
N ALA A 159 -2.39 -2.24 -0.09
CA ALA A 159 -2.06 -3.29 0.86
C ALA A 159 -1.72 -4.62 0.16
N VAL A 160 -2.48 -4.99 -0.88
CA VAL A 160 -2.16 -6.17 -1.71
C VAL A 160 -0.78 -6.06 -2.34
N ALA A 161 -0.40 -4.88 -2.86
CA ALA A 161 0.93 -4.66 -3.42
C ALA A 161 2.04 -4.83 -2.38
N ILE A 162 1.83 -4.33 -1.16
CA ILE A 162 2.78 -4.48 -0.05
C ILE A 162 2.90 -5.95 0.35
N ILE A 163 1.78 -6.65 0.54
CA ILE A 163 1.74 -8.06 0.91
C ILE A 163 2.55 -8.91 -0.07
N HIS A 164 2.33 -8.73 -1.38
CA HIS A 164 3.08 -9.48 -2.39
C HIS A 164 4.54 -9.04 -2.51
N ALA A 165 4.90 -7.81 -2.13
CA ALA A 165 6.30 -7.41 -2.05
C ALA A 165 7.02 -7.98 -0.83
N LEU A 166 6.30 -8.28 0.25
CA LEU A 166 6.83 -8.88 1.48
C LEU A 166 7.00 -10.39 1.38
N TYR A 167 6.02 -11.09 0.80
CA TYR A 167 5.86 -12.54 0.96
C TYR A 167 6.07 -13.35 -0.31
N MET A 168 6.11 -12.73 -1.50
CA MET A 168 6.26 -13.48 -2.74
C MET A 168 7.72 -13.67 -3.11
N ASP A 169 8.15 -14.91 -3.23
CA ASP A 169 9.42 -15.27 -3.80
C ASP A 169 9.38 -15.38 -5.34
N GLU A 170 10.54 -15.41 -5.99
CA GLU A 170 10.63 -15.38 -7.45
C GLU A 170 10.07 -16.65 -8.10
N ASP A 171 10.17 -17.81 -7.47
CA ASP A 171 9.65 -19.09 -7.93
C ASP A 171 8.12 -19.23 -7.68
N GLU A 172 7.55 -18.43 -6.80
CA GLU A 172 6.12 -18.38 -6.50
C GLU A 172 5.34 -17.40 -7.37
N ARG A 173 6.03 -16.65 -8.21
CA ARG A 173 5.41 -15.63 -9.04
C ARG A 173 4.29 -16.21 -9.92
N PRO A 174 3.13 -15.57 -9.99
CA PRO A 174 1.98 -16.09 -10.73
C PRO A 174 2.30 -16.36 -12.20
N ALA A 175 1.84 -17.48 -12.73
CA ALA A 175 2.06 -17.88 -14.13
C ALA A 175 1.69 -16.77 -15.14
N ALA A 176 0.65 -16.00 -14.85
CA ALA A 176 0.26 -14.85 -15.66
C ALA A 176 1.37 -13.79 -15.84
N THR A 177 2.37 -13.75 -14.96
CA THR A 177 3.50 -12.81 -15.04
C THR A 177 4.62 -13.31 -15.97
N LEU A 178 4.62 -14.60 -16.28
CA LEU A 178 5.54 -15.28 -17.20
C LEU A 178 5.03 -15.33 -18.64
N GLU A 179 3.77 -14.96 -18.88
CA GLU A 179 3.18 -14.86 -20.20
C GLU A 179 3.64 -13.58 -20.93
N ASP A 180 3.52 -13.61 -22.25
CA ASP A 180 3.89 -12.46 -23.12
C ASP A 180 3.03 -11.20 -22.85
N PRO A 181 3.66 -10.04 -22.67
CA PRO A 181 5.08 -9.84 -22.39
C PRO A 181 5.47 -10.29 -20.99
N VAL A 182 6.56 -11.03 -20.87
CA VAL A 182 7.09 -11.50 -19.58
C VAL A 182 7.48 -10.31 -18.70
N LEU A 183 7.04 -10.32 -17.43
CA LEU A 183 7.43 -9.29 -16.48
C LEU A 183 8.82 -9.56 -15.92
N PRO A 184 9.61 -8.54 -15.58
CA PRO A 184 10.92 -8.74 -14.94
C PRO A 184 10.75 -9.30 -13.52
N PRO A 185 11.82 -9.84 -12.89
CA PRO A 185 11.80 -10.31 -11.51
C PRO A 185 11.32 -9.26 -10.51
N LEU A 186 10.72 -9.72 -9.39
CA LEU A 186 10.05 -8.87 -8.41
C LEU A 186 10.94 -7.74 -7.88
N HIS A 187 12.11 -8.07 -7.41
CA HIS A 187 13.02 -7.10 -6.79
C HIS A 187 14.07 -6.51 -7.74
N SER A 188 14.08 -6.89 -9.01
CA SER A 188 14.99 -6.33 -10.02
C SER A 188 14.43 -5.12 -10.75
N GLY A 189 13.12 -4.89 -10.66
CA GLY A 189 12.39 -3.85 -11.38
C GLY A 189 12.78 -2.44 -10.97
N GLY A 190 12.59 -1.54 -11.90
CA GLY A 190 12.78 -0.10 -11.73
C GLY A 190 14.21 0.37 -12.01
N THR A 191 14.29 1.57 -12.58
CA THR A 191 15.54 2.28 -12.87
C THR A 191 15.90 3.24 -11.73
N SER A 192 15.62 2.85 -10.49
CA SER A 192 15.71 3.73 -9.32
C SER A 192 17.13 4.20 -8.97
N GLY A 193 18.15 3.80 -9.74
CA GLY A 193 19.54 4.09 -9.40
C GLY A 193 20.04 3.39 -8.11
N ALA A 194 19.15 2.70 -7.42
CA ALA A 194 19.40 2.04 -6.13
C ALA A 194 19.99 0.64 -6.30
N ARG A 195 20.88 0.45 -7.29
CA ARG A 195 21.58 -0.82 -7.48
C ARG A 195 22.36 -1.17 -6.23
N GLY A 196 22.20 -2.41 -5.75
CA GLY A 196 22.86 -2.90 -4.55
C GLY A 196 22.07 -2.72 -3.25
N GLN A 197 20.98 -1.94 -3.24
CA GLN A 197 20.07 -1.91 -2.11
C GLN A 197 19.12 -3.11 -2.13
N ARG A 198 18.94 -3.75 -0.97
CA ARG A 198 17.97 -4.84 -0.82
C ARG A 198 16.62 -4.28 -0.40
N PHE A 199 15.55 -4.96 -0.80
CA PHE A 199 14.23 -4.79 -0.22
C PHE A 199 14.28 -5.27 1.25
N GLY A 200 13.52 -4.65 2.10
CA GLY A 200 13.37 -4.95 3.52
C GLY A 200 12.92 -3.72 4.27
N VAL A 201 11.96 -3.90 5.18
CA VAL A 201 11.32 -2.83 5.94
C VAL A 201 11.19 -3.23 7.41
N ALA A 202 11.00 -2.26 8.29
CA ALA A 202 10.88 -2.48 9.73
C ALA A 202 9.48 -2.93 10.15
N GLY A 203 8.47 -2.77 9.30
CA GLY A 203 7.11 -3.24 9.53
C GLY A 203 6.13 -2.76 8.47
N ALA A 204 4.91 -3.32 8.47
CA ALA A 204 3.87 -2.92 7.55
C ALA A 204 2.49 -2.85 8.22
N VAL A 205 1.72 -1.82 7.87
CA VAL A 205 0.30 -1.65 8.23
C VAL A 205 -0.56 -1.89 7.00
N LEU A 206 -1.44 -2.86 7.08
CA LEU A 206 -2.16 -3.44 5.96
C LEU A 206 -3.68 -3.31 6.18
N LEU A 207 -4.27 -2.28 5.56
CA LEU A 207 -5.69 -2.00 5.70
C LEU A 207 -6.47 -2.74 4.61
N TRP A 208 -7.36 -3.65 5.02
CA TRP A 208 -8.25 -4.45 4.15
C TRP A 208 -7.57 -4.98 2.90
N GLY A 209 -6.40 -5.60 3.07
CA GLY A 209 -5.65 -6.28 2.02
C GLY A 209 -5.93 -7.77 1.95
N CYS A 210 -5.33 -8.43 0.99
CA CYS A 210 -5.34 -9.90 0.85
C CYS A 210 -4.08 -10.41 0.17
N ILE A 211 -3.82 -11.71 0.33
CA ILE A 211 -2.85 -12.47 -0.46
C ILE A 211 -3.59 -13.40 -1.43
N PHE A 212 -2.99 -13.72 -2.56
CA PHE A 212 -3.60 -14.64 -3.54
C PHE A 212 -3.26 -16.11 -3.28
N ASP A 213 -2.19 -16.37 -2.55
CA ASP A 213 -1.84 -17.71 -2.06
C ASP A 213 -1.16 -17.56 -0.69
N PRO A 214 -1.73 -18.08 0.41
CA PRO A 214 -1.11 -18.00 1.72
C PRO A 214 0.14 -18.88 1.87
N GLN A 215 0.42 -19.79 0.92
CA GLN A 215 1.66 -20.56 0.89
C GLN A 215 2.89 -19.71 0.52
N MET A 216 2.68 -18.53 -0.06
CA MET A 216 3.74 -17.51 -0.24
C MET A 216 4.31 -16.98 1.08
N MET A 217 3.67 -17.27 2.21
CA MET A 217 4.11 -16.81 3.53
C MET A 217 4.96 -17.91 4.17
N ASP A 218 6.27 -17.70 4.24
CA ASP A 218 7.25 -18.66 4.70
C ASP A 218 7.89 -18.32 6.06
N ALA A 219 8.66 -19.24 6.61
CA ALA A 219 9.20 -19.15 7.95
C ALA A 219 10.43 -18.20 8.08
N ASP A 220 11.04 -17.80 7.00
CA ASP A 220 12.17 -16.86 6.98
C ASP A 220 11.73 -15.39 6.93
N GLU A 221 10.44 -15.13 6.72
CA GLU A 221 9.86 -13.79 6.71
C GLU A 221 9.52 -13.35 8.12
N THR A 222 10.28 -12.40 8.61
CA THR A 222 10.22 -11.92 10.00
C THR A 222 9.68 -10.49 10.15
N THR A 223 9.28 -9.85 9.06
CA THR A 223 8.77 -8.47 9.08
C THR A 223 7.49 -8.37 9.90
N PRO A 224 7.44 -7.55 10.95
CA PRO A 224 6.22 -7.32 11.73
C PRO A 224 5.10 -6.73 10.86
N VAL A 225 3.86 -7.19 11.05
CA VAL A 225 2.70 -6.70 10.31
C VAL A 225 1.50 -6.40 11.20
N CYS A 226 0.76 -5.34 10.86
CA CYS A 226 -0.50 -4.98 11.49
C CYS A 226 -1.62 -5.02 10.45
N PHE A 227 -2.60 -5.87 10.65
CA PHE A 227 -3.80 -5.96 9.82
C PHE A 227 -4.94 -5.17 10.45
N ILE A 228 -5.59 -4.31 9.64
CA ILE A 228 -6.83 -3.62 10.00
C ILE A 228 -7.87 -3.96 8.94
N HIS A 229 -8.97 -4.62 9.30
CA HIS A 229 -9.92 -5.15 8.31
C HIS A 229 -11.38 -5.04 8.78
N GLY A 230 -12.28 -4.73 7.86
CA GLY A 230 -13.72 -4.75 8.12
C GLY A 230 -14.29 -6.17 8.08
N GLY A 231 -14.98 -6.61 9.14
CA GLY A 231 -15.54 -7.95 9.23
C GLY A 231 -16.61 -8.29 8.19
N LYS A 232 -17.22 -7.25 7.56
CA LYS A 232 -18.23 -7.38 6.50
C LYS A 232 -17.71 -7.00 5.12
N ASP A 233 -16.39 -7.05 4.90
CA ASP A 233 -15.78 -6.74 3.62
C ASP A 233 -16.20 -7.74 2.53
N ARG A 234 -16.78 -7.22 1.44
CA ARG A 234 -17.21 -7.99 0.27
C ARG A 234 -16.37 -7.70 -0.98
N ILE A 235 -15.42 -6.79 -0.87
CA ILE A 235 -14.50 -6.46 -1.96
C ILE A 235 -13.26 -7.35 -1.87
N LEU A 236 -12.61 -7.36 -0.71
CA LEU A 236 -11.58 -8.30 -0.34
C LEU A 236 -12.00 -8.95 0.99
N PRO A 237 -12.51 -10.19 0.96
CA PRO A 237 -13.08 -10.81 2.15
C PRO A 237 -12.04 -10.96 3.26
N VAL A 238 -12.43 -10.73 4.50
CA VAL A 238 -11.57 -10.85 5.68
C VAL A 238 -11.08 -12.29 5.91
N ASP A 239 -11.90 -13.27 5.55
CA ASP A 239 -11.54 -14.70 5.53
C ASP A 239 -10.99 -15.08 4.14
N SER A 240 -11.82 -15.66 3.28
CA SER A 240 -11.43 -15.99 1.91
C SER A 240 -12.60 -15.95 0.95
N GLY A 241 -12.33 -15.73 -0.33
CA GLY A 241 -13.36 -15.68 -1.38
C GLY A 241 -12.86 -15.02 -2.66
N TYR A 242 -13.72 -14.96 -3.66
CA TYR A 242 -13.38 -14.24 -4.87
C TYR A 242 -13.32 -12.73 -4.62
N ALA A 243 -12.27 -12.08 -5.08
CA ALA A 243 -12.16 -10.62 -5.05
C ALA A 243 -13.39 -9.99 -5.72
N PHE A 244 -13.90 -8.89 -5.13
CA PHE A 244 -15.14 -8.20 -5.53
C PHE A 244 -16.40 -9.05 -5.40
N SER A 245 -16.38 -10.16 -4.67
CA SER A 245 -17.46 -11.17 -4.63
C SER A 245 -17.86 -11.67 -6.03
N MET A 246 -16.93 -11.71 -6.98
CA MET A 246 -17.18 -12.05 -8.38
C MET A 246 -16.46 -13.35 -8.76
N PRO A 247 -17.20 -14.46 -9.02
CA PRO A 247 -16.60 -15.68 -9.58
C PRO A 247 -15.79 -15.38 -10.85
N GLY A 248 -14.61 -15.97 -10.95
CA GLY A 248 -13.67 -15.73 -12.06
C GLY A 248 -12.69 -14.58 -11.84
N MET A 249 -12.81 -13.81 -10.75
CA MET A 249 -11.74 -12.94 -10.24
C MET A 249 -10.74 -13.76 -9.42
N PRO A 250 -9.56 -13.23 -9.07
CA PRO A 250 -8.61 -13.94 -8.21
C PRO A 250 -9.29 -14.36 -6.91
N TYR A 251 -9.01 -15.57 -6.45
CA TYR A 251 -9.39 -15.97 -5.12
C TYR A 251 -8.45 -15.29 -4.13
N ALA A 252 -9.01 -14.67 -3.11
CA ALA A 252 -8.32 -13.81 -2.16
C ALA A 252 -8.40 -14.44 -0.76
N TYR A 253 -7.30 -14.40 -0.04
CA TYR A 253 -7.20 -14.81 1.36
C TYR A 253 -6.93 -13.56 2.19
N GLY A 254 -7.88 -13.22 3.05
CA GLY A 254 -7.86 -11.97 3.81
C GLY A 254 -7.04 -12.04 5.07
N SER A 255 -7.15 -10.97 5.86
CA SER A 255 -6.30 -10.75 7.04
C SER A 255 -6.39 -11.84 8.09
N LYS A 256 -7.54 -12.51 8.27
CA LYS A 256 -7.67 -13.64 9.22
C LYS A 256 -6.83 -14.83 8.78
N VAL A 257 -6.92 -15.21 7.50
CA VAL A 257 -6.13 -16.34 6.98
C VAL A 257 -4.64 -16.04 7.05
N MET A 258 -4.22 -14.82 6.72
CA MET A 258 -2.82 -14.41 6.83
C MET A 258 -2.35 -14.41 8.30
N ALA A 259 -3.16 -13.93 9.23
CA ALA A 259 -2.83 -13.95 10.66
C ALA A 259 -2.72 -15.38 11.20
N ASP A 260 -3.63 -16.28 10.82
CA ASP A 260 -3.56 -17.69 11.17
C ASP A 260 -2.28 -18.35 10.62
N ARG A 261 -1.92 -18.04 9.37
CA ARG A 261 -0.67 -18.52 8.76
C ARG A 261 0.57 -18.02 9.50
N LEU A 262 0.66 -16.74 9.86
CA LEU A 262 1.77 -16.19 10.65
C LEU A 262 1.86 -16.84 12.03
N LYS A 263 0.70 -17.12 12.64
CA LYS A 263 0.66 -17.85 13.92
C LYS A 263 1.18 -19.27 13.80
N GLU A 264 0.87 -19.98 12.71
CA GLU A 264 1.39 -21.32 12.42
C GLU A 264 2.90 -21.30 12.23
N LEU A 265 3.42 -20.32 11.47
CA LEU A 265 4.84 -20.15 11.21
C LEU A 265 5.62 -19.74 12.46
N GLY A 266 5.04 -18.91 13.32
CA GLY A 266 5.63 -18.49 14.59
C GLY A 266 6.88 -17.59 14.46
N THR A 267 7.12 -17.00 13.30
CA THR A 267 8.35 -16.29 12.95
C THR A 267 8.24 -14.79 12.96
N ALA A 268 7.10 -14.24 12.57
CA ALA A 268 6.85 -12.80 12.57
C ALA A 268 5.87 -12.40 13.67
N SER A 269 6.07 -11.21 14.26
CA SER A 269 5.05 -10.62 15.11
C SER A 269 3.93 -10.01 14.25
N PHE A 270 2.68 -10.21 14.65
CA PHE A 270 1.55 -9.62 13.97
C PHE A 270 0.47 -9.13 14.92
N GLU A 271 -0.32 -8.17 14.44
CA GLU A 271 -1.54 -7.71 15.10
C GLU A 271 -2.72 -7.83 14.12
N LEU A 272 -3.89 -8.21 14.61
CA LEU A 272 -5.11 -8.29 13.83
C LEU A 272 -6.23 -7.49 14.51
N HIS A 273 -6.62 -6.40 13.88
CA HIS A 273 -7.69 -5.51 14.33
C HIS A 273 -8.91 -5.65 13.41
N LEU A 274 -9.94 -6.35 13.89
CA LEU A 274 -11.18 -6.55 13.14
C LEU A 274 -12.22 -5.51 13.53
N MET A 275 -12.66 -4.75 12.55
CA MET A 275 -13.81 -3.86 12.67
C MET A 275 -15.07 -4.62 12.25
N GLU A 276 -15.61 -5.45 13.16
CA GLU A 276 -16.62 -6.48 12.89
C GLU A 276 -17.85 -6.02 12.10
N GLN A 277 -18.30 -4.78 12.32
CA GLN A 277 -19.49 -4.23 11.68
C GLN A 277 -19.21 -3.48 10.38
N GLU A 278 -17.92 -3.31 10.04
CA GLU A 278 -17.49 -2.49 8.94
C GLU A 278 -17.28 -3.30 7.65
N SER A 279 -17.43 -2.62 6.52
CA SER A 279 -17.19 -3.15 5.19
C SER A 279 -15.82 -2.68 4.64
N HIS A 280 -15.57 -2.88 3.34
CA HIS A 280 -14.37 -2.40 2.66
C HIS A 280 -14.24 -0.87 2.75
N ALA A 281 -13.03 -0.38 2.97
CA ALA A 281 -12.70 1.06 2.99
C ALA A 281 -13.63 1.89 3.90
N PHE A 282 -13.94 1.38 5.08
CA PHE A 282 -15.00 1.88 5.94
C PHE A 282 -14.82 3.34 6.37
N TYR A 283 -13.61 3.86 6.52
CA TYR A 283 -13.42 5.25 6.91
C TYR A 283 -13.70 6.26 5.78
N PHE A 284 -13.71 5.87 4.50
CA PHE A 284 -14.07 6.78 3.41
C PHE A 284 -15.49 7.28 3.48
N ARG A 285 -16.45 6.46 3.92
CA ARG A 285 -17.84 6.90 4.11
C ARG A 285 -17.96 8.01 5.13
N TYR A 286 -16.96 8.15 5.93
CA TYR A 286 -16.93 9.08 7.02
C TYR A 286 -16.18 10.36 6.65
N LEU A 287 -15.23 10.36 5.73
CA LEU A 287 -14.57 11.55 5.22
C LEU A 287 -15.53 12.47 4.41
N SER A 288 -16.60 11.93 3.84
CA SER A 288 -17.56 12.67 3.01
C SER A 288 -18.82 13.21 3.72
N MET A 289 -19.06 12.88 4.99
CA MET A 289 -20.29 13.24 5.72
C MET A 289 -20.02 13.65 7.18
N PHE A 290 -19.78 14.94 7.41
CA PHE A 290 -19.77 15.63 8.71
C PHE A 290 -19.25 14.89 9.97
N GLN A 291 -18.33 15.48 10.68
CA GLN A 291 -17.82 15.25 12.08
C GLN A 291 -17.84 13.84 12.73
N LEU A 292 -18.73 12.95 12.38
CA LEU A 292 -18.71 11.52 12.76
C LEU A 292 -17.59 10.72 12.07
N VAL A 293 -16.97 11.33 11.13
CA VAL A 293 -15.95 10.87 10.18
C VAL A 293 -14.59 10.65 10.82
N ALA A 294 -14.22 11.55 11.70
CA ALA A 294 -12.88 11.56 12.30
C ALA A 294 -12.60 10.28 13.10
N MET A 295 -13.59 9.74 13.80
CA MET A 295 -13.39 8.68 14.78
C MET A 295 -12.77 7.40 14.19
N LYS A 296 -13.26 6.92 13.05
CA LYS A 296 -12.73 5.64 12.49
C LYS A 296 -11.40 5.79 11.79
N PHE A 297 -11.14 6.92 11.17
CA PHE A 297 -9.80 7.24 10.67
C PHE A 297 -8.83 7.39 11.82
N ASP A 298 -9.22 8.11 12.89
CA ASP A 298 -8.42 8.30 14.09
C ASP A 298 -8.11 6.97 14.78
N ASP A 299 -9.08 6.06 14.89
CA ASP A 299 -8.86 4.71 15.43
C ASP A 299 -7.81 3.95 14.59
N CYS A 300 -7.95 3.95 13.26
CA CYS A 300 -6.98 3.31 12.38
C CYS A 300 -5.60 3.96 12.46
N PHE A 301 -5.56 5.28 12.54
CA PHE A 301 -4.31 6.03 12.69
C PHE A 301 -3.61 5.66 14.00
N GLN A 302 -4.33 5.66 15.11
CA GLN A 302 -3.78 5.32 16.42
C GLN A 302 -3.24 3.89 16.46
N ILE A 303 -3.98 2.92 15.92
CA ILE A 303 -3.51 1.53 15.79
C ILE A 303 -2.21 1.47 14.99
N ALA A 304 -2.16 2.15 13.83
CA ALA A 304 -0.99 2.16 12.97
C ALA A 304 0.22 2.80 13.64
N GLU A 305 0.03 3.96 14.29
CA GLU A 305 1.08 4.68 14.99
C GLU A 305 1.63 3.86 16.16
N ASP A 306 0.76 3.29 16.98
CA ASP A 306 1.15 2.43 18.11
C ASP A 306 1.94 1.21 17.63
N PHE A 307 1.51 0.57 16.56
CA PHE A 307 2.24 -0.54 15.96
C PHE A 307 3.64 -0.10 15.48
N ILE A 308 3.73 0.98 14.71
CA ILE A 308 5.01 1.53 14.23
C ILE A 308 5.93 1.86 15.41
N ALA A 309 5.39 2.52 16.44
CA ALA A 309 6.17 2.91 17.62
C ALA A 309 6.71 1.71 18.41
N ARG A 310 5.91 0.64 18.57
CA ARG A 310 6.33 -0.61 19.23
C ARG A 310 7.42 -1.35 18.45
N ASN A 311 7.45 -1.21 17.15
CA ASN A 311 8.45 -1.83 16.27
C ASN A 311 9.63 -0.91 15.93
N GLY A 312 10.00 0.00 16.83
CA GLY A 312 11.19 0.84 16.73
C GLY A 312 11.02 2.15 15.96
N GLY A 313 9.80 2.45 15.50
CA GLY A 313 9.52 3.62 14.67
C GLY A 313 9.23 4.92 15.43
N LYS A 314 9.57 5.06 16.70
CA LYS A 314 9.40 6.36 17.40
C LYS A 314 10.24 7.44 16.74
N PRO A 315 9.63 8.62 16.40
CA PRO A 315 10.32 9.77 15.81
C PRO A 315 11.44 10.34 16.67
#